data_ec4858162ce9f73cdc0a71c8a7b08044
#
_entry.id   ec4858162ce9f73cdc0a71c8a7b08044
#
_cell.length_a   1.000
_cell.length_b   1.000
_cell.length_c   1.000
_cell.angle_alpha   90.00
_cell.angle_beta   90.00
_cell.angle_gamma   90.00
#
_symmetry.space_group_name_H-M   'P 1'
#
loop_
_entity.id
_entity.type
_entity.pdbx_description
1 polymer ?
#
loop_
_entity_poly.entity_id
_entity_poly.type
_entity_poly.pdbx_seq_one_letter_code
_entity_poly.pdbx_strand_id
1 'polypeptide(L)'
;MPPPLYGGIELVIDLLSRGLQDAGHEVVLWTVGDSRSDVPRRSVLDHAEGQRIGLAVPELRHVIAAYDDLTAVDVIHDHTLFGPLYAGQFPDRVVVTTNHGPFGTELDDLYRVVTRRVPLLCISHDQRSVAPEIPVERVIHHGVDAAMFPVGAGTGGYCLFLGRMSPDKGAHRAIVACRKAGVPILLAAKMREAAEREYFEREVEPLLGADAEYLGEVAHSRKLELLGGAMALVNPIRWHEPFGLVMLEALACGTPVVAFREGAAPEIVDHDTTGFLCDDEAGIAEAIGQLGRISREACRAAIEGRFAASRMVAEHIEVYGDLLARRG
;
A
#
# COMPACT_ATOMS: atom_id res chain seq x y z
N MET A 1 -10.03 10.99 3.86
CA MET A 1 -9.69 9.58 4.05
C MET A 1 -10.91 8.84 4.59
N PRO A 2 -11.18 7.62 4.29
CA PRO A 2 -10.52 6.82 3.26
C PRO A 2 -10.80 7.40 1.86
N PRO A 3 -9.96 7.10 0.85
CA PRO A 3 -10.17 7.61 -0.49
C PRO A 3 -11.37 6.89 -1.16
N PRO A 4 -12.17 7.58 -1.98
CA PRO A 4 -13.28 6.95 -2.70
C PRO A 4 -12.83 6.02 -3.84
N LEU A 5 -11.60 6.19 -4.32
CA LEU A 5 -10.99 5.44 -5.41
C LEU A 5 -9.63 4.86 -4.95
N TYR A 6 -8.61 4.89 -5.81
CA TYR A 6 -7.25 4.43 -5.50
C TYR A 6 -6.60 5.31 -4.42
N GLY A 7 -6.02 4.69 -3.36
CA GLY A 7 -5.33 5.39 -2.28
C GLY A 7 -5.03 4.42 -1.12
N GLY A 8 -3.91 3.72 -1.21
CA GLY A 8 -3.53 2.70 -0.21
C GLY A 8 -3.02 3.30 1.09
N ILE A 9 -2.20 4.35 1.01
CA ILE A 9 -1.60 5.00 2.19
C ILE A 9 -2.69 5.61 3.07
N GLU A 10 -3.65 6.30 2.45
CA GLU A 10 -4.77 6.93 3.15
C GLU A 10 -5.64 5.90 3.88
N LEU A 11 -5.84 4.71 3.29
CA LEU A 11 -6.56 3.62 3.96
C LEU A 11 -5.80 3.12 5.19
N VAL A 12 -4.49 2.93 5.07
CA VAL A 12 -3.64 2.46 6.18
C VAL A 12 -3.63 3.48 7.34
N ILE A 13 -3.51 4.77 7.04
CA ILE A 13 -3.52 5.82 8.06
C ILE A 13 -4.89 5.89 8.76
N ASP A 14 -5.98 5.75 8.02
CA ASP A 14 -7.33 5.70 8.60
C ASP A 14 -7.53 4.48 9.51
N LEU A 15 -7.08 3.29 9.07
CA LEU A 15 -7.11 2.07 9.86
C LEU A 15 -6.27 2.19 11.15
N LEU A 16 -5.06 2.74 11.05
CA LEU A 16 -4.20 2.98 12.19
C LEU A 16 -4.85 3.96 13.17
N SER A 17 -5.35 5.08 12.68
CA SER A 17 -5.96 6.12 13.52
C SER A 17 -7.19 5.60 14.28
N ARG A 18 -8.08 4.87 13.60
CA ARG A 18 -9.26 4.25 14.23
C ARG A 18 -8.86 3.16 15.24
N GLY A 19 -7.91 2.32 14.85
CA GLY A 19 -7.44 1.25 15.72
C GLY A 19 -6.76 1.77 17.01
N LEU A 20 -6.06 2.90 16.94
CA LEU A 20 -5.52 3.58 18.12
C LEU A 20 -6.64 4.11 19.03
N GLN A 21 -7.72 4.68 18.48
CA GLN A 21 -8.89 5.09 19.28
C GLN A 21 -9.56 3.90 19.94
N ASP A 22 -9.75 2.80 19.20
CA ASP A 22 -10.35 1.57 19.73
C ASP A 22 -9.49 0.96 20.85
N ALA A 23 -8.18 1.18 20.82
CA ALA A 23 -7.25 0.80 21.89
C ALA A 23 -7.26 1.76 23.10
N GLY A 24 -8.07 2.82 23.06
CA GLY A 24 -8.25 3.77 24.17
C GLY A 24 -7.34 5.00 24.13
N HIS A 25 -6.65 5.27 23.02
CA HIS A 25 -5.84 6.48 22.85
C HIS A 25 -6.67 7.65 22.32
N GLU A 26 -6.34 8.87 22.73
CA GLU A 26 -6.85 10.09 22.13
C GLU A 26 -6.09 10.38 20.84
N VAL A 27 -6.80 10.37 19.71
CA VAL A 27 -6.21 10.55 18.39
C VAL A 27 -6.75 11.81 17.72
N VAL A 28 -5.86 12.62 17.16
CA VAL A 28 -6.20 13.75 16.29
C VAL A 28 -5.51 13.54 14.94
N LEU A 29 -6.30 13.47 13.89
CA LEU A 29 -5.81 13.28 12.53
C LEU A 29 -5.70 14.63 11.81
N TRP A 30 -4.46 15.06 11.53
CA TRP A 30 -4.22 16.17 10.61
C TRP A 30 -4.27 15.67 9.16
N THR A 31 -5.23 16.16 8.39
CA THR A 31 -5.50 15.71 7.02
C THR A 31 -6.12 16.86 6.21
N VAL A 32 -6.84 16.57 5.13
CA VAL A 32 -7.60 17.54 4.34
C VAL A 32 -9.04 17.66 4.84
N GLY A 33 -9.68 18.82 4.64
CA GLY A 33 -11.00 19.11 5.17
C GLY A 33 -12.13 18.22 4.64
N ASP A 34 -12.00 17.71 3.42
CA ASP A 34 -12.95 16.78 2.80
C ASP A 34 -12.72 15.30 3.17
N SER A 35 -11.80 14.99 4.08
CA SER A 35 -11.62 13.66 4.66
C SER A 35 -12.89 13.20 5.39
N ARG A 36 -13.22 11.91 5.27
CA ARG A 36 -14.42 11.28 5.86
C ARG A 36 -14.10 10.33 7.01
N SER A 37 -12.86 10.36 7.51
CA SER A 37 -12.49 9.57 8.69
C SER A 37 -13.38 9.92 9.89
N ASP A 38 -13.74 8.95 10.70
CA ASP A 38 -14.52 9.17 11.95
C ASP A 38 -13.65 9.66 13.11
N VAL A 39 -12.33 9.66 12.95
CA VAL A 39 -11.37 10.18 13.94
C VAL A 39 -11.46 11.72 13.98
N PRO A 40 -11.36 12.38 15.16
CA PRO A 40 -11.24 13.83 15.27
C PRO A 40 -10.19 14.38 14.31
N ARG A 41 -10.58 15.35 13.49
CA ARG A 41 -9.78 15.86 12.38
C ARG A 41 -9.50 17.34 12.49
N ARG A 42 -8.34 17.73 11.95
CA ARG A 42 -7.95 19.12 11.71
C ARG A 42 -7.35 19.25 10.32
N SER A 43 -7.44 20.43 9.73
CA SER A 43 -6.96 20.69 8.38
C SER A 43 -6.63 22.16 8.18
N VAL A 44 -5.70 22.43 7.27
CA VAL A 44 -5.42 23.77 6.73
C VAL A 44 -5.79 23.86 5.26
N LEU A 45 -6.04 22.71 4.63
CA LEU A 45 -6.48 22.58 3.25
C LEU A 45 -7.91 22.04 3.24
N ASP A 46 -8.84 22.74 2.60
CA ASP A 46 -10.25 22.37 2.57
C ASP A 46 -10.51 21.07 1.77
N HIS A 47 -9.72 20.87 0.70
CA HIS A 47 -9.87 19.73 -0.21
C HIS A 47 -8.53 19.08 -0.53
N ALA A 48 -8.60 17.79 -0.94
CA ALA A 48 -7.43 17.06 -1.44
C ALA A 48 -6.92 17.70 -2.75
N GLU A 49 -5.65 18.09 -2.75
CA GLU A 49 -4.98 18.70 -3.90
C GLU A 49 -4.26 17.66 -4.78
N GLY A 50 -5.01 16.65 -5.26
CA GLY A 50 -4.45 15.49 -5.99
C GLY A 50 -3.60 15.84 -7.21
N GLN A 51 -3.85 16.98 -7.89
CA GLN A 51 -3.04 17.47 -9.00
C GLN A 51 -1.74 18.16 -8.54
N ARG A 52 -1.60 18.43 -7.24
CA ARG A 52 -0.45 19.11 -6.63
C ARG A 52 0.32 18.20 -5.67
N ILE A 53 0.07 16.90 -5.73
CA ILE A 53 0.83 15.89 -4.97
C ILE A 53 2.32 16.01 -5.37
N GLY A 54 3.21 16.01 -4.38
CA GLY A 54 4.65 16.15 -4.58
C GLY A 54 5.14 17.60 -4.72
N LEU A 55 4.24 18.60 -4.72
CA LEU A 55 4.67 19.99 -4.64
C LEU A 55 4.95 20.39 -3.18
N ALA A 56 6.09 21.00 -2.95
CA ALA A 56 6.55 21.37 -1.60
C ALA A 56 5.61 22.32 -0.85
N VAL A 57 5.05 23.33 -1.50
CA VAL A 57 4.27 24.38 -0.83
C VAL A 57 2.98 23.88 -0.15
N PRO A 58 2.12 23.06 -0.80
CA PRO A 58 0.95 22.48 -0.13
C PRO A 58 1.32 21.66 1.10
N GLU A 59 2.32 20.79 0.96
CA GLU A 59 2.77 19.92 2.05
C GLU A 59 3.38 20.72 3.20
N LEU A 60 4.23 21.71 2.92
CA LEU A 60 4.79 22.60 3.94
C LEU A 60 3.72 23.39 4.69
N ARG A 61 2.67 23.91 4.02
CA ARG A 61 1.54 24.58 4.68
C ARG A 61 0.83 23.65 5.65
N HIS A 62 0.61 22.39 5.24
CA HIS A 62 0.01 21.36 6.08
C HIS A 62 0.90 21.06 7.30
N VAL A 63 2.19 20.80 7.08
CA VAL A 63 3.16 20.47 8.13
C VAL A 63 3.27 21.59 9.15
N ILE A 64 3.47 22.83 8.72
CA ILE A 64 3.60 23.99 9.63
C ILE A 64 2.35 24.11 10.51
N ALA A 65 1.15 24.09 9.90
CA ALA A 65 -0.09 24.22 10.65
C ALA A 65 -0.31 23.05 11.64
N ALA A 66 0.04 21.83 11.24
CA ALA A 66 -0.07 20.65 12.11
C ALA A 66 0.87 20.78 13.32
N TYR A 67 2.14 21.06 13.09
CA TYR A 67 3.13 21.12 14.17
C TYR A 67 2.91 22.28 15.14
N ASP A 68 2.38 23.41 14.66
CA ASP A 68 2.03 24.55 15.52
C ASP A 68 0.83 24.24 16.43
N ASP A 69 -0.11 23.41 15.95
CA ASP A 69 -1.31 23.04 16.70
C ASP A 69 -1.10 21.84 17.65
N LEU A 70 -0.27 20.86 17.27
CA LEU A 70 -0.02 19.64 18.03
C LEU A 70 0.92 19.86 19.23
N THR A 71 0.59 20.80 20.10
CA THR A 71 1.45 21.19 21.24
C THR A 71 1.29 20.30 22.47
N ALA A 72 0.15 19.61 22.60
CA ALA A 72 -0.25 18.85 23.80
C ALA A 72 -0.43 17.36 23.51
N VAL A 73 0.30 16.80 22.53
CA VAL A 73 0.25 15.35 22.22
C VAL A 73 1.53 14.67 22.69
N ASP A 74 1.42 13.43 23.14
CA ASP A 74 2.57 12.63 23.60
C ASP A 74 3.44 12.19 22.43
N VAL A 75 2.83 11.78 21.31
CA VAL A 75 3.51 11.28 20.09
C VAL A 75 2.91 11.91 18.85
N ILE A 76 3.77 12.34 17.93
CA ILE A 76 3.40 12.70 16.56
C ILE A 76 3.88 11.59 15.63
N HIS A 77 2.95 10.91 14.95
CA HIS A 77 3.30 10.00 13.86
C HIS A 77 3.10 10.71 12.52
N ASP A 78 4.19 11.04 11.87
CA ASP A 78 4.22 11.82 10.64
C ASP A 78 4.35 10.92 9.41
N HIS A 79 3.44 11.08 8.45
CA HIS A 79 3.42 10.35 7.19
C HIS A 79 3.73 11.25 5.98
N THR A 80 4.19 12.48 6.25
CA THR A 80 4.58 13.42 5.20
C THR A 80 6.07 13.31 4.89
N LEU A 81 6.51 13.94 3.81
CA LEU A 81 7.92 13.97 3.45
C LEU A 81 8.68 15.05 4.21
N PHE A 82 8.06 16.23 4.39
CA PHE A 82 8.71 17.39 4.99
C PHE A 82 8.55 17.49 6.52
N GLY A 83 7.51 16.89 7.08
CA GLY A 83 7.24 16.96 8.52
C GLY A 83 8.39 16.43 9.38
N PRO A 84 8.99 15.29 9.08
CA PRO A 84 10.11 14.75 9.83
C PRO A 84 11.35 15.67 9.82
N LEU A 85 11.57 16.42 8.75
CA LEU A 85 12.63 17.44 8.69
C LEU A 85 12.29 18.66 9.55
N TYR A 86 11.01 19.08 9.53
CA TYR A 86 10.52 20.19 10.32
C TYR A 86 10.49 19.87 11.83
N ALA A 87 10.26 18.63 12.19
CA ALA A 87 10.26 18.11 13.57
C ALA A 87 11.53 18.47 14.36
N GLY A 88 12.66 18.64 13.67
CA GLY A 88 13.91 19.05 14.30
C GLY A 88 13.87 20.39 15.05
N GLN A 89 12.84 21.22 14.82
CA GLN A 89 12.60 22.48 15.54
C GLN A 89 11.90 22.27 16.90
N PHE A 90 11.41 21.06 17.16
CA PHE A 90 10.66 20.70 18.37
C PHE A 90 11.34 19.57 19.13
N PRO A 91 12.53 19.80 19.72
CA PRO A 91 13.33 18.74 20.35
C PRO A 91 12.63 18.07 21.54
N ASP A 92 11.63 18.73 22.11
CA ASP A 92 10.86 18.20 23.25
C ASP A 92 9.64 17.36 22.85
N ARG A 93 9.44 17.06 21.57
CA ARG A 93 8.36 16.22 21.09
C ARG A 93 8.86 14.83 20.67
N VAL A 94 8.09 13.80 20.95
CA VAL A 94 8.31 12.48 20.38
C VAL A 94 7.66 12.45 19.00
N VAL A 95 8.50 12.38 17.97
CA VAL A 95 8.06 12.26 16.58
C VAL A 95 8.59 10.97 16.01
N VAL A 96 7.77 10.24 15.29
CA VAL A 96 8.13 9.06 14.50
C VAL A 96 7.59 9.22 13.08
N THR A 97 8.27 8.67 12.10
CA THR A 97 7.81 8.72 10.71
C THR A 97 7.79 7.35 10.05
N THR A 98 6.86 7.15 9.12
CA THR A 98 6.82 5.96 8.26
C THR A 98 7.13 6.35 6.82
N ASN A 99 8.13 5.71 6.21
CA ASN A 99 8.34 5.80 4.77
C ASN A 99 7.40 4.83 4.04
N HIS A 100 6.52 5.39 3.19
CA HIS A 100 5.64 4.59 2.31
C HIS A 100 6.19 4.44 0.88
N GLY A 101 7.24 5.20 0.55
CA GLY A 101 7.87 5.20 -0.77
C GLY A 101 9.06 4.24 -0.87
N PRO A 102 9.63 4.07 -2.05
CA PRO A 102 10.82 3.27 -2.26
C PRO A 102 12.06 3.96 -1.69
N PHE A 103 13.06 3.17 -1.27
CA PHE A 103 14.45 3.59 -1.17
C PHE A 103 15.19 3.32 -2.50
N GLY A 104 16.46 3.70 -2.57
CA GLY A 104 17.26 3.64 -3.79
C GLY A 104 16.98 4.81 -4.74
N THR A 105 16.53 5.94 -4.19
CA THR A 105 16.18 7.17 -4.90
C THR A 105 16.83 8.38 -4.23
N GLU A 106 16.60 9.58 -4.77
CA GLU A 106 17.01 10.84 -4.12
C GLU A 106 16.38 11.07 -2.74
N LEU A 107 15.32 10.32 -2.37
CA LEU A 107 14.74 10.36 -1.04
C LEU A 107 15.70 9.80 0.04
N ASP A 108 16.65 8.98 -0.31
CA ASP A 108 17.62 8.42 0.63
C ASP A 108 18.43 9.54 1.32
N ASP A 109 18.77 10.60 0.59
CA ASP A 109 19.49 11.74 1.13
C ASP A 109 18.68 12.46 2.22
N LEU A 110 17.35 12.56 2.02
CA LEU A 110 16.44 13.13 3.00
C LEU A 110 16.36 12.24 4.25
N TYR A 111 16.16 10.94 4.08
CA TYR A 111 16.05 10.03 5.21
C TYR A 111 17.36 9.87 5.99
N ARG A 112 18.53 9.98 5.37
CA ARG A 112 19.82 10.06 6.09
C ARG A 112 19.89 11.27 7.03
N VAL A 113 19.20 12.37 6.70
CA VAL A 113 19.12 13.56 7.57
C VAL A 113 18.03 13.38 8.63
N VAL A 114 16.84 12.93 8.24
CA VAL A 114 15.70 12.68 9.12
C VAL A 114 16.07 11.75 10.27
N THR A 115 16.68 10.61 9.97
CA THR A 115 16.99 9.55 10.95
C THR A 115 18.03 9.92 11.99
N ARG A 116 18.67 11.06 11.86
CA ARG A 116 19.54 11.62 12.94
C ARG A 116 18.74 12.07 14.16
N ARG A 117 17.44 12.29 14.04
CA ARG A 117 16.58 12.86 15.09
C ARG A 117 15.21 12.22 15.20
N VAL A 118 14.67 11.71 14.10
CA VAL A 118 13.33 11.15 14.02
C VAL A 118 13.45 9.66 13.71
N PRO A 119 12.96 8.77 14.59
CA PRO A 119 12.85 7.35 14.32
C PRO A 119 12.04 7.08 13.07
N LEU A 120 12.55 6.19 12.22
CA LEU A 120 11.96 5.82 10.93
C LEU A 120 11.39 4.41 10.98
N LEU A 121 10.15 4.26 10.55
CA LEU A 121 9.53 2.97 10.31
C LEU A 121 9.55 2.63 8.82
N CYS A 122 9.89 1.38 8.51
CA CYS A 122 9.73 0.79 7.20
C CYS A 122 8.51 -0.12 7.17
N ILE A 123 7.99 -0.37 5.97
CA ILE A 123 6.76 -1.14 5.77
C ILE A 123 7.03 -2.55 5.22
N SER A 124 8.28 -2.86 4.88
CA SER A 124 8.74 -4.21 4.55
C SER A 124 10.23 -4.39 4.82
N HIS A 125 10.68 -5.63 4.91
CA HIS A 125 12.10 -5.96 5.01
C HIS A 125 12.83 -5.72 3.68
N ASP A 126 12.16 -5.93 2.54
CA ASP A 126 12.70 -5.58 1.24
C ASP A 126 12.99 -4.08 1.17
N GLN A 127 12.02 -3.23 1.51
CA GLN A 127 12.22 -1.77 1.54
C GLN A 127 13.44 -1.39 2.38
N ARG A 128 13.56 -1.93 3.60
CA ARG A 128 14.71 -1.70 4.47
C ARG A 128 16.03 -2.16 3.84
N SER A 129 16.01 -3.27 3.09
CA SER A 129 17.22 -3.87 2.52
C SER A 129 17.84 -3.05 1.39
N VAL A 130 17.04 -2.20 0.73
CA VAL A 130 17.49 -1.34 -0.39
C VAL A 130 18.43 -0.22 0.09
N ALA A 131 18.25 0.28 1.31
CA ALA A 131 19.09 1.33 1.90
C ALA A 131 19.58 0.94 3.31
N PRO A 132 20.47 -0.06 3.42
CA PRO A 132 20.91 -0.63 4.69
C PRO A 132 21.66 0.37 5.60
N GLU A 133 22.18 1.45 5.04
CA GLU A 133 22.87 2.51 5.77
C GLU A 133 21.92 3.51 6.45
N ILE A 134 20.61 3.51 6.10
CA ILE A 134 19.62 4.35 6.75
C ILE A 134 19.12 3.64 8.02
N PRO A 135 19.30 4.24 9.22
CA PRO A 135 18.79 3.63 10.44
C PRO A 135 17.27 3.50 10.41
N VAL A 136 16.78 2.28 10.67
CA VAL A 136 15.34 1.97 10.74
C VAL A 136 15.04 1.48 12.15
N GLU A 137 14.09 2.12 12.84
CA GLU A 137 13.65 1.77 14.19
C GLU A 137 12.95 0.42 14.20
N ARG A 138 11.98 0.22 13.30
CA ARG A 138 11.24 -1.04 13.16
C ARG A 138 10.69 -1.19 11.74
N VAL A 139 10.50 -2.43 11.33
CA VAL A 139 9.69 -2.78 10.15
C VAL A 139 8.30 -3.18 10.66
N ILE A 140 7.26 -2.48 10.21
CA ILE A 140 5.86 -2.79 10.51
C ILE A 140 5.11 -2.96 9.21
N HIS A 141 4.77 -4.20 8.86
CA HIS A 141 3.95 -4.48 7.69
C HIS A 141 2.58 -3.81 7.81
N HIS A 142 2.07 -3.28 6.72
CA HIS A 142 0.69 -2.81 6.68
C HIS A 142 -0.29 -3.92 7.02
N GLY A 143 -1.44 -3.52 7.54
CA GLY A 143 -2.55 -4.40 7.80
C GLY A 143 -3.81 -3.95 7.07
N VAL A 144 -4.76 -4.86 6.94
CA VAL A 144 -6.10 -4.57 6.44
C VAL A 144 -7.14 -5.08 7.43
N ASP A 145 -8.31 -4.44 7.45
CA ASP A 145 -9.46 -4.97 8.15
C ASP A 145 -10.14 -6.02 7.27
N ALA A 146 -9.94 -7.28 7.60
CA ALA A 146 -10.47 -8.39 6.84
C ALA A 146 -12.01 -8.35 6.70
N ALA A 147 -12.72 -7.76 7.66
CA ALA A 147 -14.18 -7.65 7.60
C ALA A 147 -14.67 -6.74 6.45
N MET A 148 -13.83 -5.83 5.97
CA MET A 148 -14.14 -4.98 4.81
C MET A 148 -14.07 -5.72 3.46
N PHE A 149 -13.58 -6.96 3.43
CA PHE A 149 -13.29 -7.75 2.23
C PHE A 149 -14.09 -9.04 2.24
N PRO A 150 -15.23 -9.13 1.54
CA PRO A 150 -15.99 -10.38 1.45
C PRO A 150 -15.20 -11.45 0.68
N VAL A 151 -15.15 -12.67 1.21
CA VAL A 151 -14.54 -13.79 0.50
C VAL A 151 -15.41 -14.16 -0.70
N GLY A 152 -14.81 -14.19 -1.89
CA GLY A 152 -15.50 -14.52 -3.11
C GLY A 152 -15.28 -15.97 -3.55
N ALA A 153 -16.05 -16.42 -4.55
CA ALA A 153 -16.00 -17.80 -5.03
C ALA A 153 -14.92 -18.07 -6.11
N GLY A 154 -14.35 -17.02 -6.72
CA GLY A 154 -13.35 -17.18 -7.80
C GLY A 154 -13.89 -17.77 -9.09
N THR A 155 -15.19 -17.70 -9.34
CA THR A 155 -15.87 -18.36 -10.45
C THR A 155 -16.03 -17.51 -11.70
N GLY A 156 -15.41 -16.33 -11.74
CA GLY A 156 -15.51 -15.40 -12.87
C GLY A 156 -14.80 -15.86 -14.14
N GLY A 157 -13.89 -16.83 -14.05
CA GLY A 157 -13.16 -17.36 -15.21
C GLY A 157 -12.10 -16.40 -15.77
N TYR A 158 -11.62 -15.43 -14.98
CA TYR A 158 -10.60 -14.45 -15.36
C TYR A 158 -9.54 -14.27 -14.27
N CYS A 159 -8.36 -13.80 -14.68
CA CYS A 159 -7.38 -13.20 -13.78
C CYS A 159 -7.59 -11.69 -13.71
N LEU A 160 -7.12 -11.07 -12.63
CA LEU A 160 -7.26 -9.63 -12.40
C LEU A 160 -5.88 -8.98 -12.27
N PHE A 161 -5.70 -7.82 -12.90
CA PHE A 161 -4.63 -6.88 -12.63
C PHE A 161 -5.19 -5.64 -11.94
N LEU A 162 -4.56 -5.21 -10.83
CA LEU A 162 -4.91 -3.99 -10.10
C LEU A 162 -3.67 -3.13 -9.88
N GLY A 163 -3.73 -1.83 -10.18
CA GLY A 163 -2.60 -0.94 -9.91
C GLY A 163 -2.66 0.39 -10.63
N ARG A 164 -1.48 1.00 -10.79
CA ARG A 164 -1.27 2.12 -11.72
C ARG A 164 -0.97 1.58 -13.11
N MET A 165 -1.33 2.33 -14.12
CA MET A 165 -0.99 2.03 -15.50
C MET A 165 0.45 2.52 -15.78
N SER A 166 1.44 1.74 -15.30
CA SER A 166 2.86 2.11 -15.41
C SER A 166 3.75 0.90 -15.73
N PRO A 167 4.91 1.12 -16.37
CA PRO A 167 5.82 0.03 -16.79
C PRO A 167 6.28 -0.85 -15.63
N ASP A 168 6.55 -0.26 -14.48
CA ASP A 168 6.97 -0.95 -13.25
C ASP A 168 5.91 -1.94 -12.75
N LYS A 169 4.62 -1.57 -12.83
CA LYS A 169 3.48 -2.44 -12.45
C LYS A 169 3.21 -3.55 -13.45
N GLY A 170 3.46 -3.32 -14.75
CA GLY A 170 3.53 -4.37 -15.76
C GLY A 170 2.21 -4.94 -16.24
N ALA A 171 1.19 -4.10 -16.50
CA ALA A 171 -0.07 -4.55 -17.09
C ALA A 171 0.14 -5.37 -18.38
N HIS A 172 1.08 -4.95 -19.26
CA HIS A 172 1.43 -5.69 -20.47
C HIS A 172 1.95 -7.11 -20.15
N ARG A 173 2.78 -7.27 -19.12
CA ARG A 173 3.29 -8.59 -18.70
C ARG A 173 2.17 -9.49 -18.19
N ALA A 174 1.21 -8.92 -17.44
CA ALA A 174 0.05 -9.64 -16.97
C ALA A 174 -0.78 -10.19 -18.14
N ILE A 175 -1.03 -9.37 -19.18
CA ILE A 175 -1.75 -9.80 -20.39
C ILE A 175 -1.02 -10.94 -21.08
N VAL A 176 0.29 -10.79 -21.33
CA VAL A 176 1.10 -11.80 -22.01
C VAL A 176 1.08 -13.13 -21.26
N ALA A 177 1.23 -13.09 -19.93
CA ALA A 177 1.22 -14.30 -19.10
C ALA A 177 -0.16 -14.99 -19.10
N CYS A 178 -1.24 -14.23 -18.91
CA CYS A 178 -2.60 -14.79 -18.93
C CYS A 178 -2.98 -15.37 -20.30
N ARG A 179 -2.61 -14.68 -21.38
CA ARG A 179 -2.81 -15.18 -22.75
C ARG A 179 -2.07 -16.48 -22.99
N LYS A 180 -0.83 -16.61 -22.50
CA LYS A 180 -0.07 -17.85 -22.55
C LYS A 180 -0.73 -18.99 -21.75
N ALA A 181 -1.38 -18.65 -20.64
CA ALA A 181 -2.16 -19.60 -19.83
C ALA A 181 -3.54 -19.95 -20.44
N GLY A 182 -3.99 -19.24 -21.46
CA GLY A 182 -5.33 -19.40 -22.04
C GLY A 182 -6.45 -18.89 -21.13
N VAL A 183 -6.17 -17.95 -20.22
CA VAL A 183 -7.13 -17.39 -19.27
C VAL A 183 -7.33 -15.90 -19.55
N PRO A 184 -8.57 -15.40 -19.66
CA PRO A 184 -8.86 -13.98 -19.82
C PRO A 184 -8.34 -13.15 -18.62
N ILE A 185 -8.01 -11.88 -18.88
CA ILE A 185 -7.59 -10.93 -17.86
C ILE A 185 -8.41 -9.63 -17.90
N LEU A 186 -8.82 -9.16 -16.73
CA LEU A 186 -9.39 -7.84 -16.54
C LEU A 186 -8.33 -6.91 -15.91
N LEU A 187 -8.22 -5.69 -16.43
CA LEU A 187 -7.25 -4.69 -15.97
C LEU A 187 -8.01 -3.53 -15.35
N ALA A 188 -8.00 -3.41 -14.03
CA ALA A 188 -8.55 -2.28 -13.31
C ALA A 188 -7.40 -1.39 -12.84
N ALA A 189 -7.09 -0.32 -13.57
CA ALA A 189 -5.90 0.47 -13.34
C ALA A 189 -6.17 1.97 -13.44
N LYS A 190 -5.58 2.70 -12.47
CA LYS A 190 -5.53 4.16 -12.50
C LYS A 190 -4.62 4.63 -13.62
N MET A 191 -5.10 5.59 -14.42
CA MET A 191 -4.35 6.23 -15.50
C MET A 191 -4.67 7.74 -15.50
N ARG A 192 -3.85 8.56 -14.86
CA ARG A 192 -4.08 10.01 -14.72
C ARG A 192 -2.94 10.85 -15.29
N GLU A 193 -1.71 10.35 -15.23
CA GLU A 193 -0.51 11.05 -15.63
C GLU A 193 -0.21 10.86 -17.13
N ALA A 194 0.51 11.80 -17.74
CA ALA A 194 0.87 11.72 -19.16
C ALA A 194 1.72 10.47 -19.48
N ALA A 195 2.68 10.17 -18.62
CA ALA A 195 3.53 8.98 -18.77
C ALA A 195 2.76 7.66 -18.67
N GLU A 196 1.70 7.61 -17.83
CA GLU A 196 0.81 6.46 -17.71
C GLU A 196 0.01 6.23 -19.00
N ARG A 197 -0.45 7.32 -19.65
CA ARG A 197 -1.15 7.25 -20.95
C ARG A 197 -0.23 6.82 -22.07
N GLU A 198 0.98 7.38 -22.14
CA GLU A 198 1.99 7.00 -23.15
C GLU A 198 2.34 5.50 -23.04
N TYR A 199 2.54 5.01 -21.81
CA TYR A 199 2.77 3.58 -21.58
C TYR A 199 1.58 2.73 -22.03
N PHE A 200 0.35 3.15 -21.71
CA PHE A 200 -0.86 2.44 -22.09
C PHE A 200 -0.97 2.33 -23.62
N GLU A 201 -0.88 3.46 -24.33
CA GLU A 201 -1.00 3.52 -25.79
C GLU A 201 0.07 2.68 -26.52
N ARG A 202 1.28 2.66 -25.99
CA ARG A 202 2.40 1.97 -26.61
C ARG A 202 2.47 0.49 -26.29
N GLU A 203 2.23 0.10 -25.04
CA GLU A 203 2.55 -1.26 -24.56
C GLU A 203 1.30 -2.09 -24.19
N VAL A 204 0.19 -1.46 -23.80
CA VAL A 204 -0.98 -2.15 -23.28
C VAL A 204 -2.11 -2.21 -24.30
N GLU A 205 -2.49 -1.08 -24.87
CA GLU A 205 -3.61 -0.97 -25.82
C GLU A 205 -3.47 -1.93 -27.02
N PRO A 206 -2.28 -2.12 -27.64
CA PRO A 206 -2.12 -3.08 -28.73
C PRO A 206 -2.33 -4.55 -28.32
N LEU A 207 -2.29 -4.85 -27.01
CA LEU A 207 -2.51 -6.19 -26.47
C LEU A 207 -3.96 -6.43 -26.07
N LEU A 208 -4.82 -5.41 -26.04
CA LEU A 208 -6.23 -5.57 -25.67
C LEU A 208 -6.99 -6.35 -26.75
N GLY A 209 -8.01 -7.10 -26.35
CA GLY A 209 -8.83 -7.93 -27.24
C GLY A 209 -9.86 -8.73 -26.48
N ALA A 210 -10.35 -9.79 -27.07
CA ALA A 210 -11.38 -10.63 -26.45
C ALA A 210 -10.93 -11.33 -25.16
N ASP A 211 -9.62 -11.47 -24.96
CA ASP A 211 -8.97 -12.12 -23.81
C ASP A 211 -8.37 -11.13 -22.82
N ALA A 212 -8.38 -9.82 -23.11
CA ALA A 212 -7.83 -8.78 -22.24
C ALA A 212 -8.64 -7.50 -22.32
N GLU A 213 -9.25 -7.08 -21.21
CA GLU A 213 -10.12 -5.90 -21.15
C GLU A 213 -9.59 -4.88 -20.13
N TYR A 214 -9.53 -3.60 -20.52
CA TYR A 214 -9.22 -2.47 -19.65
C TYR A 214 -10.50 -1.82 -19.14
N LEU A 215 -10.72 -1.87 -17.82
CA LEU A 215 -11.92 -1.38 -17.15
C LEU A 215 -11.81 0.08 -16.67
N GLY A 216 -10.61 0.69 -16.79
CA GLY A 216 -10.34 1.97 -16.15
C GLY A 216 -10.11 1.85 -14.64
N GLU A 217 -10.17 3.00 -13.96
CA GLU A 217 -10.14 3.07 -12.50
C GLU A 217 -11.55 2.74 -11.96
N VAL A 218 -11.62 1.76 -11.06
CA VAL A 218 -12.90 1.26 -10.52
C VAL A 218 -13.14 1.72 -9.10
N ALA A 219 -14.41 1.90 -8.73
CA ALA A 219 -14.83 2.19 -7.37
C ALA A 219 -14.56 1.00 -6.44
N HIS A 220 -14.46 1.27 -5.12
CA HIS A 220 -14.12 0.25 -4.11
C HIS A 220 -15.07 -0.96 -4.16
N SER A 221 -16.39 -0.76 -4.25
CA SER A 221 -17.36 -1.86 -4.35
C SER A 221 -17.09 -2.76 -5.56
N ARG A 222 -16.83 -2.15 -6.73
CA ARG A 222 -16.50 -2.89 -7.94
C ARG A 222 -15.17 -3.63 -7.84
N LYS A 223 -14.18 -3.03 -7.16
CA LYS A 223 -12.90 -3.69 -6.86
C LYS A 223 -13.10 -4.97 -6.04
N LEU A 224 -13.96 -4.93 -5.02
CA LEU A 224 -14.26 -6.12 -4.20
C LEU A 224 -14.94 -7.23 -5.00
N GLU A 225 -15.90 -6.88 -5.87
CA GLU A 225 -16.54 -7.85 -6.77
C GLU A 225 -15.52 -8.49 -7.73
N LEU A 226 -14.64 -7.67 -8.34
CA LEU A 226 -13.62 -8.14 -9.26
C LEU A 226 -12.61 -9.05 -8.54
N LEU A 227 -12.15 -8.66 -7.35
CA LEU A 227 -11.27 -9.50 -6.55
C LEU A 227 -11.93 -10.82 -6.17
N GLY A 228 -13.14 -10.78 -5.62
CA GLY A 228 -13.86 -11.98 -5.20
C GLY A 228 -14.19 -12.94 -6.36
N GLY A 229 -14.43 -12.43 -7.56
CA GLY A 229 -14.70 -13.20 -8.77
C GLY A 229 -13.46 -13.76 -9.46
N ALA A 230 -12.28 -13.13 -9.28
CA ALA A 230 -11.06 -13.52 -9.97
C ALA A 230 -10.55 -14.90 -9.55
N MET A 231 -9.96 -15.62 -10.50
CA MET A 231 -9.19 -16.84 -10.25
C MET A 231 -7.91 -16.52 -9.48
N ALA A 232 -7.24 -15.43 -9.85
CA ALA A 232 -6.06 -14.89 -9.15
C ALA A 232 -5.88 -13.39 -9.43
N LEU A 233 -5.21 -12.69 -8.51
CA LEU A 233 -4.56 -11.42 -8.80
C LEU A 233 -3.20 -11.71 -9.45
N VAL A 234 -2.93 -11.13 -10.62
CA VAL A 234 -1.63 -11.22 -11.31
C VAL A 234 -0.87 -9.92 -11.06
N ASN A 235 0.29 -10.02 -10.39
CA ASN A 235 1.09 -8.89 -9.92
C ASN A 235 2.54 -8.99 -10.44
N PRO A 236 2.79 -8.74 -11.76
CA PRO A 236 4.09 -8.93 -12.40
C PRO A 236 4.97 -7.68 -12.28
N ILE A 237 5.15 -7.19 -11.08
CA ILE A 237 5.92 -5.98 -10.78
C ILE A 237 7.42 -6.23 -10.99
N ARG A 238 8.11 -5.27 -11.63
CA ARG A 238 9.56 -5.28 -11.88
C ARG A 238 10.22 -4.06 -11.24
N TRP A 239 10.11 -3.94 -9.92
CA TRP A 239 10.83 -2.96 -9.12
C TRP A 239 10.71 -3.34 -7.63
N HIS A 240 11.50 -2.70 -6.78
CA HIS A 240 11.39 -2.85 -5.33
C HIS A 240 10.11 -2.17 -4.81
N GLU A 241 8.97 -2.84 -5.02
CA GLU A 241 7.69 -2.38 -4.48
C GLU A 241 7.76 -2.37 -2.95
N PRO A 242 7.60 -1.21 -2.30
CA PRO A 242 7.76 -1.13 -0.85
C PRO A 242 6.84 -2.05 -0.06
N PHE A 243 5.61 -2.31 -0.57
CA PHE A 243 4.70 -3.26 0.07
C PHE A 243 3.76 -3.97 -0.91
N GLY A 244 2.79 -3.25 -1.50
CA GLY A 244 1.82 -3.84 -2.44
C GLY A 244 0.51 -4.25 -1.79
N LEU A 245 -0.21 -3.28 -1.22
CA LEU A 245 -1.52 -3.47 -0.56
C LEU A 245 -2.54 -4.23 -1.40
N VAL A 246 -2.49 -4.14 -2.73
CA VAL A 246 -3.39 -4.87 -3.63
C VAL A 246 -3.29 -6.40 -3.45
N MET A 247 -2.12 -6.91 -3.05
CA MET A 247 -1.95 -8.33 -2.73
C MET A 247 -2.68 -8.70 -1.43
N LEU A 248 -2.62 -7.84 -0.40
CA LEU A 248 -3.39 -8.04 0.82
C LEU A 248 -4.90 -8.01 0.54
N GLU A 249 -5.35 -7.04 -0.26
CA GLU A 249 -6.76 -6.92 -0.65
C GLU A 249 -7.25 -8.17 -1.38
N ALA A 250 -6.44 -8.74 -2.28
CA ALA A 250 -6.75 -9.98 -2.97
C ALA A 250 -6.86 -11.15 -1.99
N LEU A 251 -5.84 -11.37 -1.16
CA LEU A 251 -5.83 -12.43 -0.16
C LEU A 251 -6.98 -12.28 0.84
N ALA A 252 -7.35 -11.06 1.22
CA ALA A 252 -8.49 -10.79 2.08
C ALA A 252 -9.83 -11.20 1.44
N CYS A 253 -9.96 -11.06 0.13
CA CYS A 253 -11.10 -11.60 -0.64
C CYS A 253 -10.99 -13.12 -0.89
N GLY A 254 -10.00 -13.80 -0.32
CA GLY A 254 -9.71 -15.21 -0.58
C GLY A 254 -9.10 -15.46 -1.96
N THR A 255 -8.65 -14.45 -2.67
CA THR A 255 -8.14 -14.57 -4.03
C THR A 255 -6.64 -14.81 -4.01
N PRO A 256 -6.15 -15.92 -4.59
CA PRO A 256 -4.73 -16.22 -4.71
C PRO A 256 -3.97 -15.11 -5.45
N VAL A 257 -2.70 -14.93 -5.10
CA VAL A 257 -1.81 -13.97 -5.77
C VAL A 257 -0.76 -14.71 -6.58
N VAL A 258 -0.61 -14.36 -7.85
CA VAL A 258 0.50 -14.81 -8.70
C VAL A 258 1.37 -13.59 -9.01
N ALA A 259 2.58 -13.56 -8.47
CA ALA A 259 3.44 -12.40 -8.49
C ALA A 259 4.87 -12.75 -8.91
N PHE A 260 5.63 -11.75 -9.38
CA PHE A 260 7.07 -11.92 -9.45
C PHE A 260 7.68 -11.87 -8.05
N ARG A 261 8.82 -12.55 -7.90
CA ARG A 261 9.61 -12.60 -6.66
C ARG A 261 10.41 -11.30 -6.49
N GLU A 262 9.71 -10.17 -6.47
CA GLU A 262 10.32 -8.85 -6.38
C GLU A 262 9.65 -7.97 -5.33
N GLY A 263 10.41 -7.02 -4.76
CA GLY A 263 9.92 -6.15 -3.70
C GLY A 263 9.40 -6.95 -2.50
N ALA A 264 8.36 -6.45 -1.86
CA ALA A 264 7.74 -7.10 -0.71
C ALA A 264 6.86 -8.32 -1.05
N ALA A 265 6.72 -8.73 -2.32
CA ALA A 265 5.87 -9.87 -2.69
C ALA A 265 6.26 -11.17 -1.94
N PRO A 266 7.55 -11.52 -1.73
CA PRO A 266 7.94 -12.70 -0.95
C PRO A 266 7.57 -12.63 0.55
N GLU A 267 7.31 -11.43 1.08
CA GLU A 267 6.88 -11.26 2.48
C GLU A 267 5.37 -11.45 2.65
N ILE A 268 4.61 -11.29 1.56
CA ILE A 268 3.15 -11.33 1.55
C ILE A 268 2.62 -12.67 1.07
N VAL A 269 3.19 -13.20 -0.01
CA VAL A 269 2.72 -14.41 -0.68
C VAL A 269 3.49 -15.63 -0.18
N ASP A 270 2.79 -16.54 0.48
CA ASP A 270 3.33 -17.86 0.82
C ASP A 270 3.20 -18.76 -0.42
N HIS A 271 4.34 -19.05 -1.05
CA HIS A 271 4.40 -19.88 -2.26
C HIS A 271 3.74 -21.25 -2.02
N ASP A 272 2.93 -21.72 -2.96
CA ASP A 272 2.12 -22.95 -2.88
C ASP A 272 0.99 -22.94 -1.80
N THR A 273 0.82 -21.84 -1.04
CA THR A 273 -0.20 -21.78 0.02
C THR A 273 -1.23 -20.68 -0.25
N THR A 274 -0.76 -19.44 -0.49
CA THR A 274 -1.63 -18.30 -0.77
C THR A 274 -1.49 -17.79 -2.20
N GLY A 275 -0.61 -18.42 -2.98
CA GLY A 275 -0.34 -18.07 -4.37
C GLY A 275 1.00 -18.59 -4.84
N PHE A 276 1.52 -17.96 -5.87
CA PHE A 276 2.78 -18.38 -6.49
C PHE A 276 3.72 -17.19 -6.70
N LEU A 277 4.99 -17.40 -6.36
CA LEU A 277 6.08 -16.47 -6.65
C LEU A 277 6.84 -17.00 -7.87
N CYS A 278 6.91 -16.21 -8.94
CA CYS A 278 7.45 -16.54 -10.24
C CYS A 278 8.62 -15.62 -10.61
N ASP A 279 9.45 -16.06 -11.55
CA ASP A 279 10.60 -15.27 -12.00
C ASP A 279 10.34 -14.54 -13.33
N ASP A 280 9.38 -15.04 -14.12
CA ASP A 280 9.01 -14.49 -15.41
C ASP A 280 7.54 -14.76 -15.81
N GLU A 281 7.13 -14.27 -16.97
CA GLU A 281 5.77 -14.42 -17.51
C GLU A 281 5.43 -15.86 -17.84
N ALA A 282 6.42 -16.71 -18.13
CA ALA A 282 6.21 -18.13 -18.35
C ALA A 282 5.85 -18.84 -17.04
N GLY A 283 6.58 -18.53 -15.96
CA GLY A 283 6.28 -19.00 -14.61
C GLY A 283 4.88 -18.58 -14.14
N ILE A 284 4.46 -17.33 -14.43
CA ILE A 284 3.09 -16.89 -14.13
C ILE A 284 2.06 -17.75 -14.89
N ALA A 285 2.30 -18.01 -16.18
CA ALA A 285 1.39 -18.80 -16.98
C ALA A 285 1.25 -20.26 -16.45
N GLU A 286 2.36 -20.86 -16.03
CA GLU A 286 2.38 -22.17 -15.40
C GLU A 286 1.64 -22.18 -14.05
N ALA A 287 1.88 -21.15 -13.23
CA ALA A 287 1.23 -20.97 -11.92
C ALA A 287 -0.29 -20.83 -12.04
N ILE A 288 -0.77 -20.09 -13.06
CA ILE A 288 -2.21 -19.97 -13.33
C ILE A 288 -2.84 -21.36 -13.57
N GLY A 289 -2.16 -22.26 -14.25
CA GLY A 289 -2.62 -23.64 -14.45
C GLY A 289 -2.68 -24.47 -13.16
N GLN A 290 -2.04 -24.02 -12.09
CA GLN A 290 -1.98 -24.72 -10.80
C GLN A 290 -2.86 -24.09 -9.71
N LEU A 291 -3.62 -23.04 -10.00
CA LEU A 291 -4.45 -22.30 -9.02
C LEU A 291 -5.45 -23.19 -8.28
N GLY A 292 -5.90 -24.30 -8.88
CA GLY A 292 -6.79 -25.27 -8.22
C GLY A 292 -6.20 -25.93 -6.96
N ARG A 293 -4.88 -25.76 -6.69
CA ARG A 293 -4.21 -26.25 -5.47
C ARG A 293 -4.31 -25.26 -4.32
N ILE A 294 -4.63 -23.98 -4.58
CA ILE A 294 -4.65 -22.93 -3.58
C ILE A 294 -6.05 -22.80 -2.98
N SER A 295 -6.15 -22.92 -1.65
CA SER A 295 -7.40 -22.68 -0.93
C SER A 295 -7.64 -21.20 -0.72
N ARG A 296 -8.85 -20.73 -1.02
CA ARG A 296 -9.27 -19.36 -0.77
C ARG A 296 -9.37 -19.06 0.73
N GLU A 297 -9.72 -20.05 1.52
CA GLU A 297 -9.73 -19.98 2.98
C GLU A 297 -8.30 -19.80 3.53
N ALA A 298 -7.30 -20.47 2.95
CA ALA A 298 -5.89 -20.26 3.34
C ALA A 298 -5.42 -18.85 3.03
N CYS A 299 -5.81 -18.29 1.86
CA CYS A 299 -5.53 -16.89 1.53
C CYS A 299 -6.11 -15.93 2.58
N ARG A 300 -7.39 -16.12 2.94
CA ARG A 300 -8.06 -15.32 3.97
C ARG A 300 -7.41 -15.48 5.34
N ALA A 301 -7.10 -16.69 5.77
CA ALA A 301 -6.46 -16.98 7.06
C ALA A 301 -5.08 -16.34 7.19
N ALA A 302 -4.31 -16.23 6.11
CA ALA A 302 -3.03 -15.53 6.11
C ALA A 302 -3.18 -14.04 6.45
N ILE A 303 -4.24 -13.40 5.95
CA ILE A 303 -4.55 -11.99 6.28
C ILE A 303 -4.93 -11.86 7.75
N GLU A 304 -5.85 -12.70 8.24
CA GLU A 304 -6.31 -12.65 9.62
C GLU A 304 -5.19 -12.95 10.63
N GLY A 305 -4.25 -13.83 10.28
CA GLY A 305 -3.13 -14.20 11.15
C GLY A 305 -1.95 -13.24 11.09
N ARG A 306 -1.57 -12.73 9.90
CA ARG A 306 -0.30 -12.00 9.70
C ARG A 306 -0.48 -10.54 9.35
N PHE A 307 -1.59 -10.16 8.71
CA PHE A 307 -1.79 -8.82 8.14
C PHE A 307 -3.09 -8.17 8.64
N ALA A 308 -3.58 -8.57 9.82
CA ALA A 308 -4.71 -7.91 10.45
C ALA A 308 -4.35 -6.46 10.83
N ALA A 309 -5.28 -5.52 10.62
CA ALA A 309 -5.10 -4.12 11.04
C ALA A 309 -4.81 -4.02 12.55
N SER A 310 -5.43 -4.86 13.38
CA SER A 310 -5.20 -4.90 14.83
C SER A 310 -3.76 -5.25 15.20
N ARG A 311 -3.10 -6.18 14.48
CA ARG A 311 -1.68 -6.48 14.66
C ARG A 311 -0.82 -5.25 14.33
N MET A 312 -1.08 -4.60 13.18
CA MET A 312 -0.37 -3.38 12.79
C MET A 312 -0.51 -2.28 13.86
N VAL A 313 -1.71 -2.07 14.38
CA VAL A 313 -1.97 -1.09 15.47
C VAL A 313 -1.18 -1.45 16.72
N ALA A 314 -1.21 -2.71 17.17
CA ALA A 314 -0.49 -3.15 18.36
C ALA A 314 1.02 -2.91 18.25
N GLU A 315 1.63 -3.22 17.10
CA GLU A 315 3.06 -2.98 16.85
C GLU A 315 3.41 -1.49 16.86
N HIS A 316 2.52 -0.61 16.38
CA HIS A 316 2.72 0.84 16.49
C HIS A 316 2.64 1.33 17.93
N ILE A 317 1.68 0.82 18.73
CA ILE A 317 1.57 1.15 20.16
C ILE A 317 2.84 0.75 20.92
N GLU A 318 3.41 -0.43 20.63
CA GLU A 318 4.69 -0.83 21.22
C GLU A 318 5.81 0.17 20.89
N VAL A 319 5.94 0.56 19.61
CA VAL A 319 6.96 1.55 19.21
C VAL A 319 6.76 2.89 19.91
N TYR A 320 5.52 3.37 20.03
CA TYR A 320 5.25 4.64 20.71
C TYR A 320 5.63 4.55 22.19
N GLY A 321 5.29 3.43 22.86
CA GLY A 321 5.68 3.16 24.25
C GLY A 321 7.19 3.15 24.45
N ASP A 322 7.93 2.46 23.56
CA ASP A 322 9.39 2.40 23.59
C ASP A 322 10.03 3.79 23.42
N LEU A 323 9.50 4.61 22.51
CA LEU A 323 10.00 5.96 22.25
C LEU A 323 9.73 6.91 23.42
N LEU A 324 8.55 6.81 24.05
CA LEU A 324 8.22 7.59 25.25
C LEU A 324 9.12 7.19 26.43
N ALA A 325 9.34 5.89 26.64
CA ALA A 325 10.19 5.38 27.72
C ALA A 325 11.66 5.80 27.61
N ARG A 326 12.19 6.00 26.41
CA ARG A 326 13.57 6.49 26.17
C ARG A 326 13.74 7.98 26.53
N ARG A 327 12.66 8.68 26.72
CA ARG A 327 12.64 10.15 26.91
C ARG A 327 12.44 10.55 28.37
N GLY A 328 11.82 9.69 29.15
CA GLY A 328 11.65 9.87 30.60
C GLY A 328 12.85 9.37 31.37
#